data_83ecbeebe0bcb86dded2cf5ae9ad12c1
#
_entry.id   83ecbeebe0bcb86dded2cf5ae9ad12c1
#
_cell.length_a   1.000
_cell.length_b   1.000
_cell.length_c   1.000
_cell.angle_alpha   90.00
_cell.angle_beta   90.00
_cell.angle_gamma   90.00
#
_symmetry.space_group_name_H-M   'P 1'
#
loop_
_entity.id
_entity.type
_entity.pdbx_description
1 polymer ?
#
loop_
_entity_poly.entity_id
_entity_poly.type
_entity_poly.pdbx_seq_one_letter_code
_entity_poly.pdbx_strand_id
1 'polypeptide(L)'
;MNVLELAELEKNFGDNKVLKGIELEAQEGDVVSIIGSSGSGKSTLLRCINFLERPNKGKINVCGEIINCSEENLENPNKKLLSKIISIRKKLGMVFQSFNLWSHMNVLENIIEAPINVLGKDRLESEAEAMELLKLVGIEEKAQEYPAHLSGGQQQRAAIARALAISPKILLFDEPTSSLDPELVDEVLSVMRKLAEGGKTMLVVTHEMEFARKVSNKVIFLHNGLVEEQGHPDTVFTNPQSERCRNFLFNRRE
;
A
#
# COMPACT_ATOMS: atom_id res chain seq x y z
N MET A 1 16.84 -7.48 -7.19
CA MET A 1 16.47 -6.58 -8.32
C MET A 1 15.43 -5.60 -7.81
N ASN A 2 15.59 -4.29 -8.07
CA ASN A 2 14.61 -3.31 -7.61
C ASN A 2 13.28 -3.52 -8.35
N VAL A 3 12.20 -3.69 -7.58
CA VAL A 3 10.84 -3.81 -8.10
C VAL A 3 10.09 -2.48 -8.05
N LEU A 4 10.57 -1.55 -7.22
CA LEU A 4 10.09 -0.17 -7.15
C LEU A 4 11.29 0.78 -7.06
N GLU A 5 11.26 1.85 -7.86
CA GLU A 5 12.18 2.97 -7.76
C GLU A 5 11.43 4.28 -7.98
N LEU A 6 11.59 5.19 -7.07
CA LEU A 6 11.10 6.56 -7.17
C LEU A 6 12.32 7.49 -7.18
N ALA A 7 12.37 8.41 -8.13
CA ALA A 7 13.42 9.44 -8.21
C ALA A 7 12.77 10.83 -8.31
N GLU A 8 13.14 11.70 -7.39
CA GLU A 8 12.71 13.10 -7.30
C GLU A 8 11.20 13.30 -7.44
N LEU A 9 10.39 12.43 -6.80
CA LEU A 9 8.95 12.47 -6.93
C LEU A 9 8.36 13.68 -6.21
N GLU A 10 7.70 14.58 -6.99
CA GLU A 10 7.02 15.75 -6.45
C GLU A 10 5.51 15.67 -6.67
N LYS A 11 4.73 16.15 -5.68
CA LYS A 11 3.29 16.33 -5.79
C LYS A 11 2.85 17.62 -5.12
N ASN A 12 2.09 18.40 -5.87
CA ASN A 12 1.47 19.64 -5.40
C ASN A 12 -0.05 19.53 -5.49
N PHE A 13 -0.76 20.19 -4.58
CA PHE A 13 -2.19 20.47 -4.66
C PHE A 13 -2.35 22.01 -4.63
N GLY A 14 -2.60 22.61 -5.79
CA GLY A 14 -2.47 24.04 -5.96
C GLY A 14 -1.06 24.51 -5.62
N ASP A 15 -0.95 25.48 -4.73
CA ASP A 15 0.35 26.02 -4.27
C ASP A 15 1.00 25.19 -3.16
N ASN A 16 0.28 24.21 -2.59
CA ASN A 16 0.80 23.40 -1.50
C ASN A 16 1.62 22.23 -2.03
N LYS A 17 2.95 22.26 -1.78
CA LYS A 17 3.88 21.17 -2.10
C LYS A 17 3.81 20.10 -1.01
N VAL A 18 3.19 18.95 -1.34
CA VAL A 18 3.00 17.83 -0.42
C VAL A 18 4.15 16.83 -0.49
N LEU A 19 4.66 16.53 -1.69
CA LEU A 19 5.89 15.75 -1.89
C LEU A 19 6.94 16.63 -2.57
N LYS A 20 8.19 16.57 -2.06
CA LYS A 20 9.25 17.54 -2.39
C LYS A 20 10.54 16.85 -2.85
N GLY A 21 10.41 15.91 -3.81
CA GLY A 21 11.56 15.17 -4.31
C GLY A 21 11.82 13.89 -3.50
N ILE A 22 10.84 12.99 -3.46
CA ILE A 22 10.96 11.72 -2.76
C ILE A 22 11.79 10.73 -3.58
N GLU A 23 12.80 10.16 -2.92
CA GLU A 23 13.57 9.03 -3.41
C GLU A 23 13.26 7.79 -2.57
N LEU A 24 12.93 6.68 -3.22
CA LEU A 24 12.61 5.42 -2.58
C LEU A 24 12.94 4.25 -3.49
N GLU A 25 13.55 3.21 -2.94
CA GLU A 25 13.79 1.95 -3.61
C GLU A 25 13.32 0.78 -2.74
N ALA A 26 12.74 -0.23 -3.39
CA ALA A 26 12.40 -1.51 -2.77
C ALA A 26 12.78 -2.67 -3.69
N GLN A 27 13.35 -3.72 -3.11
CA GLN A 27 13.66 -4.97 -3.78
C GLN A 27 12.51 -5.98 -3.63
N GLU A 28 12.54 -7.04 -4.41
CA GLU A 28 11.57 -8.13 -4.27
C GLU A 28 11.72 -8.77 -2.87
N GLY A 29 10.58 -8.92 -2.18
CA GLY A 29 10.52 -9.44 -0.82
C GLY A 29 10.71 -8.38 0.28
N ASP A 30 11.03 -7.12 -0.06
CA ASP A 30 11.16 -6.07 0.95
C ASP A 30 9.81 -5.68 1.56
N VAL A 31 9.85 -5.44 2.85
CA VAL A 31 8.80 -4.74 3.61
C VAL A 31 9.32 -3.36 3.99
N VAL A 32 8.81 -2.33 3.35
CA VAL A 32 9.18 -0.94 3.61
C VAL A 32 8.06 -0.26 4.41
N SER A 33 8.33 0.10 5.66
CA SER A 33 7.39 0.90 6.45
C SER A 33 7.65 2.39 6.30
N ILE A 34 6.58 3.14 6.05
CA ILE A 34 6.60 4.59 5.94
C ILE A 34 5.88 5.16 7.17
N ILE A 35 6.62 5.83 8.03
CA ILE A 35 6.13 6.44 9.27
C ILE A 35 6.25 7.97 9.20
N GLY A 36 5.53 8.69 10.05
CA GLY A 36 5.56 10.15 10.12
C GLY A 36 4.25 10.72 10.63
N SER A 37 4.26 12.02 10.95
CA SER A 37 3.09 12.73 11.44
C SER A 37 1.95 12.81 10.41
N SER A 38 0.72 13.09 10.88
CA SER A 38 -0.39 13.38 9.96
C SER A 38 -0.03 14.55 9.05
N GLY A 39 -0.43 14.49 7.78
CA GLY A 39 -0.12 15.52 6.79
C GLY A 39 1.32 15.50 6.24
N SER A 40 2.18 14.55 6.62
CA SER A 40 3.55 14.48 6.10
C SER A 40 3.65 14.02 4.63
N GLY A 41 2.55 13.55 4.02
CA GLY A 41 2.49 13.12 2.61
C GLY A 41 2.48 11.62 2.39
N LYS A 42 2.41 10.77 3.43
CA LYS A 42 2.50 9.29 3.35
C LYS A 42 1.46 8.68 2.39
N SER A 43 0.18 8.94 2.61
CA SER A 43 -0.91 8.43 1.76
C SER A 43 -0.84 9.00 0.34
N THR A 44 -0.45 10.27 0.20
CA THR A 44 -0.21 10.90 -1.11
C THR A 44 0.89 10.17 -1.87
N LEU A 45 1.97 9.77 -1.19
CA LEU A 45 3.06 9.01 -1.79
C LEU A 45 2.56 7.67 -2.35
N LEU A 46 1.84 6.86 -1.57
CA LEU A 46 1.27 5.59 -2.05
C LEU A 46 0.31 5.81 -3.23
N ARG A 47 -0.54 6.84 -3.17
CA ARG A 47 -1.48 7.17 -4.24
C ARG A 47 -0.77 7.66 -5.51
N CYS A 48 0.38 8.31 -5.40
CA CYS A 48 1.21 8.67 -6.55
C CYS A 48 1.84 7.43 -7.21
N ILE A 49 2.32 6.45 -6.43
CA ILE A 49 2.88 5.19 -6.94
C ILE A 49 1.85 4.42 -7.78
N ASN A 50 0.59 4.42 -7.34
CA ASN A 50 -0.53 3.77 -8.02
C ASN A 50 -1.22 4.67 -9.07
N PHE A 51 -0.73 5.90 -9.29
CA PHE A 51 -1.35 6.89 -10.17
C PHE A 51 -2.82 7.20 -9.85
N LEU A 52 -3.28 6.96 -8.61
CA LEU A 52 -4.55 7.51 -8.11
C LEU A 52 -4.44 9.01 -7.93
N GLU A 53 -3.26 9.47 -7.46
CA GLU A 53 -2.85 10.86 -7.53
C GLU A 53 -1.77 10.99 -8.61
N ARG A 54 -1.86 12.03 -9.42
CA ARG A 54 -0.90 12.27 -10.51
C ARG A 54 0.27 13.08 -9.99
N PRO A 55 1.50 12.53 -9.99
CA PRO A 55 2.68 13.31 -9.64
C PRO A 55 2.90 14.48 -10.58
N ASN A 56 3.51 15.55 -10.08
CA ASN A 56 3.86 16.71 -10.91
C ASN A 56 5.23 16.56 -11.57
N LYS A 57 6.19 15.88 -10.86
CA LYS A 57 7.53 15.63 -11.36
C LYS A 57 8.08 14.31 -10.81
N GLY A 58 9.23 13.94 -11.35
CA GLY A 58 9.97 12.76 -10.94
C GLY A 58 9.74 11.56 -11.84
N LYS A 59 10.29 10.42 -11.43
CA LYS A 59 10.26 9.17 -12.17
C LYS A 59 9.73 8.07 -11.28
N ILE A 60 8.84 7.27 -11.82
CA ILE A 60 8.32 6.05 -11.17
C ILE A 60 8.68 4.86 -12.05
N ASN A 61 9.36 3.87 -11.48
CA ASN A 61 9.63 2.58 -12.08
C ASN A 61 9.01 1.49 -11.22
N VAL A 62 8.07 0.73 -11.80
CA VAL A 62 7.45 -0.44 -11.16
C VAL A 62 7.74 -1.67 -12.01
N CYS A 63 8.57 -2.57 -11.54
CA CYS A 63 8.94 -3.81 -12.22
C CYS A 63 9.31 -3.59 -13.71
N GLY A 64 10.16 -2.56 -13.98
CA GLY A 64 10.62 -2.22 -15.33
C GLY A 64 9.69 -1.31 -16.15
N GLU A 65 8.49 -1.06 -15.69
CA GLU A 65 7.58 -0.07 -16.30
C GLU A 65 7.91 1.33 -15.78
N ILE A 66 8.46 2.15 -16.67
CA ILE A 66 8.96 3.48 -16.30
C ILE A 66 8.04 4.57 -16.83
N ILE A 67 7.66 5.50 -15.95
CA ILE A 67 6.96 6.74 -16.29
C ILE A 67 7.79 7.91 -15.77
N ASN A 68 8.18 8.83 -16.67
CA ASN A 68 8.78 10.11 -16.32
C ASN A 68 7.66 11.15 -16.22
N CYS A 69 7.29 11.49 -14.99
CA CYS A 69 6.15 12.35 -14.71
C CYS A 69 6.39 13.81 -15.16
N SER A 70 7.64 14.22 -15.34
CA SER A 70 8.00 15.56 -15.82
C SER A 70 7.83 15.73 -17.33
N GLU A 71 7.88 14.63 -18.09
CA GLU A 71 7.81 14.64 -19.56
C GLU A 71 6.45 14.22 -20.09
N GLU A 72 5.66 13.50 -19.27
CA GLU A 72 4.39 12.92 -19.68
C GLU A 72 3.21 13.81 -19.25
N ASN A 73 2.23 13.95 -20.12
CA ASN A 73 0.99 14.67 -19.79
C ASN A 73 0.06 13.75 -18.99
N LEU A 74 0.26 13.71 -17.66
CA LEU A 74 -0.55 12.89 -16.77
C LEU A 74 -1.98 13.39 -16.58
N GLU A 75 -2.27 14.66 -16.88
CA GLU A 75 -3.65 15.20 -16.83
C GLU A 75 -4.51 14.69 -17.98
N ASN A 76 -3.92 14.61 -19.18
CA ASN A 76 -4.58 14.08 -20.38
C ASN A 76 -3.70 12.99 -21.02
N PRO A 77 -3.63 11.79 -20.43
CA PRO A 77 -2.75 10.74 -20.90
C PRO A 77 -3.18 10.24 -22.28
N ASN A 78 -2.23 10.17 -23.21
CA ASN A 78 -2.45 9.52 -24.49
C ASN A 78 -2.63 7.99 -24.28
N LYS A 79 -3.07 7.28 -25.33
CA LYS A 79 -3.32 5.83 -25.27
C LYS A 79 -2.11 5.03 -24.77
N LYS A 80 -0.90 5.42 -25.18
CA LYS A 80 0.35 4.73 -24.79
C LYS A 80 0.64 4.92 -23.31
N LEU A 81 0.51 6.13 -22.78
CA LEU A 81 0.69 6.43 -21.37
C LEU A 81 -0.37 5.76 -20.51
N LEU A 82 -1.63 5.78 -20.95
CA LEU A 82 -2.73 5.11 -20.25
C LEU A 82 -2.49 3.60 -20.17
N SER A 83 -2.00 2.97 -21.25
CA SER A 83 -1.64 1.54 -21.25
C SER A 83 -0.52 1.24 -20.25
N LYS A 84 0.51 2.09 -20.13
CA LYS A 84 1.57 1.95 -19.12
C LYS A 84 1.02 2.06 -17.69
N ILE A 85 0.16 3.06 -17.43
CA ILE A 85 -0.47 3.22 -16.10
C ILE A 85 -1.30 1.98 -15.74
N ILE A 86 -2.07 1.43 -16.67
CA ILE A 86 -2.85 0.21 -16.47
C ILE A 86 -1.90 -0.99 -16.20
N SER A 87 -0.80 -1.11 -16.94
CA SER A 87 0.22 -2.15 -16.72
C SER A 87 0.82 -2.06 -15.32
N ILE A 88 1.16 -0.85 -14.85
CA ILE A 88 1.65 -0.62 -13.49
C ILE A 88 0.60 -1.03 -12.45
N ARG A 89 -0.66 -0.58 -12.60
CA ARG A 89 -1.75 -0.91 -11.67
C ARG A 89 -2.01 -2.41 -11.55
N LYS A 90 -1.84 -3.18 -12.63
CA LYS A 90 -1.95 -4.65 -12.59
C LYS A 90 -0.85 -5.31 -11.75
N LYS A 91 0.28 -4.63 -11.54
CA LYS A 91 1.40 -5.11 -10.70
C LYS A 91 1.29 -4.66 -9.24
N LEU A 92 0.35 -3.78 -8.92
CA LEU A 92 0.16 -3.17 -7.60
C LEU A 92 -1.18 -3.58 -6.99
N GLY A 93 -1.15 -4.17 -5.80
CA GLY A 93 -2.33 -4.32 -4.96
C GLY A 93 -2.40 -3.18 -3.97
N MET A 94 -3.55 -2.51 -3.81
CA MET A 94 -3.70 -1.42 -2.85
C MET A 94 -4.80 -1.72 -1.84
N VAL A 95 -4.45 -1.58 -0.56
CA VAL A 95 -5.32 -1.71 0.60
C VAL A 95 -5.45 -0.34 1.26
N PHE A 96 -6.67 0.12 1.42
CA PHE A 96 -6.99 1.45 1.93
C PHE A 96 -7.40 1.42 3.40
N GLN A 97 -7.30 2.54 4.07
CA GLN A 97 -7.79 2.74 5.42
C GLN A 97 -9.31 2.48 5.54
N SER A 98 -10.10 2.87 4.55
CA SER A 98 -11.58 2.79 4.55
C SER A 98 -12.12 1.54 3.86
N PHE A 99 -11.36 0.44 3.78
CA PHE A 99 -11.69 -0.87 3.18
C PHE A 99 -12.07 -0.79 1.69
N ASN A 100 -12.92 0.15 1.29
CA ASN A 100 -13.41 0.42 -0.06
C ASN A 100 -14.00 -0.83 -0.77
N LEU A 101 -14.71 -1.68 -0.02
CA LEU A 101 -15.46 -2.78 -0.59
C LEU A 101 -16.71 -2.25 -1.31
N TRP A 102 -17.09 -2.87 -2.41
CA TRP A 102 -18.34 -2.57 -3.10
C TRP A 102 -19.51 -3.13 -2.30
N SER A 103 -20.36 -2.25 -1.78
CA SER A 103 -21.45 -2.58 -0.87
C SER A 103 -22.57 -3.43 -1.51
N HIS A 104 -22.70 -3.38 -2.84
CA HIS A 104 -23.69 -4.13 -3.62
C HIS A 104 -23.23 -5.52 -4.05
N MET A 105 -21.98 -5.89 -3.72
CA MET A 105 -21.37 -7.18 -3.98
C MET A 105 -21.07 -7.89 -2.68
N ASN A 106 -21.20 -9.23 -2.64
CA ASN A 106 -20.73 -10.02 -1.52
C ASN A 106 -19.18 -10.07 -1.49
N VAL A 107 -18.61 -10.71 -0.47
CA VAL A 107 -17.14 -10.78 -0.30
C VAL A 107 -16.48 -11.49 -1.47
N LEU A 108 -17.00 -12.63 -1.89
CA LEU A 108 -16.44 -13.40 -3.02
C LEU A 108 -16.48 -12.57 -4.32
N GLU A 109 -17.60 -11.93 -4.61
CA GLU A 109 -17.76 -11.07 -5.79
C GLU A 109 -16.79 -9.89 -5.77
N ASN A 110 -16.56 -9.26 -4.61
CA ASN A 110 -15.55 -8.21 -4.44
C ASN A 110 -14.14 -8.68 -4.81
N ILE A 111 -13.80 -9.94 -4.53
CA ILE A 111 -12.46 -10.49 -4.77
C ILE A 111 -12.27 -10.88 -6.23
N ILE A 112 -13.27 -11.52 -6.86
CA ILE A 112 -13.15 -12.05 -8.23
C ILE A 112 -13.37 -10.99 -9.32
N GLU A 113 -13.88 -9.82 -8.99
CA GLU A 113 -14.22 -8.76 -9.97
C GLU A 113 -13.02 -8.37 -10.85
N ALA A 114 -11.87 -8.08 -10.25
CA ALA A 114 -10.68 -7.70 -11.00
C ALA A 114 -10.02 -8.88 -11.75
N PRO A 115 -9.87 -10.08 -11.18
CA PRO A 115 -9.47 -11.27 -11.93
C PRO A 115 -10.26 -11.50 -13.22
N ILE A 116 -11.58 -11.42 -13.15
CA ILE A 116 -12.44 -11.67 -14.32
C ILE A 116 -12.37 -10.49 -15.30
N ASN A 117 -12.68 -9.28 -14.84
CA ASN A 117 -12.94 -8.14 -15.74
C ASN A 117 -11.66 -7.39 -16.16
N VAL A 118 -10.55 -7.50 -15.39
CA VAL A 118 -9.28 -6.81 -15.72
C VAL A 118 -8.23 -7.77 -16.24
N LEU A 119 -8.18 -9.01 -15.70
CA LEU A 119 -7.19 -10.01 -16.13
C LEU A 119 -7.76 -11.00 -17.14
N GLY A 120 -9.08 -11.07 -17.33
CA GLY A 120 -9.74 -11.99 -18.27
C GLY A 120 -9.69 -13.46 -17.85
N LYS A 121 -9.55 -13.73 -16.52
CA LYS A 121 -9.54 -15.10 -15.99
C LYS A 121 -10.93 -15.73 -16.07
N ASP A 122 -10.95 -17.05 -16.12
CA ASP A 122 -12.19 -17.82 -15.99
C ASP A 122 -12.83 -17.62 -14.61
N ARG A 123 -14.17 -17.64 -14.57
CA ARG A 123 -14.93 -17.41 -13.34
C ARG A 123 -14.70 -18.50 -12.30
N LEU A 124 -14.75 -19.76 -12.69
CA LEU A 124 -14.60 -20.89 -11.77
C LEU A 124 -13.17 -20.93 -11.19
N GLU A 125 -12.18 -20.66 -12.01
CA GLU A 125 -10.79 -20.51 -11.57
C GLU A 125 -10.65 -19.36 -10.57
N SER A 126 -11.25 -18.19 -10.88
CA SER A 126 -11.21 -17.02 -10.01
C SER A 126 -11.90 -17.24 -8.67
N GLU A 127 -13.04 -17.98 -8.66
CA GLU A 127 -13.76 -18.35 -7.43
C GLU A 127 -12.93 -19.30 -6.56
N ALA A 128 -12.27 -20.30 -7.17
CA ALA A 128 -11.40 -21.22 -6.44
C ALA A 128 -10.20 -20.49 -5.82
N GLU A 129 -9.49 -19.65 -6.61
CA GLU A 129 -8.39 -18.83 -6.09
C GLU A 129 -8.86 -17.87 -4.97
N ALA A 130 -10.04 -17.26 -5.11
CA ALA A 130 -10.58 -16.35 -4.11
C ALA A 130 -10.89 -17.07 -2.79
N MET A 131 -11.39 -18.30 -2.82
CA MET A 131 -11.62 -19.11 -1.61
C MET A 131 -10.30 -19.43 -0.88
N GLU A 132 -9.22 -19.72 -1.60
CA GLU A 132 -7.90 -19.91 -0.98
C GLU A 132 -7.38 -18.60 -0.36
N LEU A 133 -7.63 -17.45 -0.99
CA LEU A 133 -7.28 -16.15 -0.41
C LEU A 133 -8.10 -15.84 0.84
N LEU A 134 -9.41 -16.14 0.84
CA LEU A 134 -10.27 -15.98 2.00
C LEU A 134 -9.82 -16.85 3.18
N LYS A 135 -9.39 -18.09 2.90
CA LYS A 135 -8.80 -18.99 3.89
C LYS A 135 -7.46 -18.43 4.43
N LEU A 136 -6.60 -17.88 3.56
CA LEU A 136 -5.35 -17.24 3.96
C LEU A 136 -5.58 -16.09 4.96
N VAL A 137 -6.62 -15.28 4.73
CA VAL A 137 -6.98 -14.16 5.60
C VAL A 137 -7.95 -14.55 6.72
N GLY A 138 -8.41 -15.82 6.79
CA GLY A 138 -9.22 -16.40 7.88
C GLY A 138 -10.65 -15.88 7.94
N ILE A 139 -11.31 -15.77 6.78
CA ILE A 139 -12.74 -15.38 6.66
C ILE A 139 -13.45 -16.16 5.55
N GLU A 140 -13.07 -17.40 5.28
CA GLU A 140 -13.68 -18.21 4.23
C GLU A 140 -15.19 -18.43 4.41
N GLU A 141 -15.65 -18.50 5.65
CA GLU A 141 -17.08 -18.65 5.97
C GLU A 141 -17.92 -17.40 5.65
N LYS A 142 -17.23 -16.26 5.36
CA LYS A 142 -17.85 -14.97 5.01
C LYS A 142 -17.96 -14.72 3.51
N ALA A 143 -17.60 -15.68 2.67
CA ALA A 143 -17.55 -15.51 1.21
C ALA A 143 -18.86 -14.96 0.62
N GLN A 144 -20.02 -15.38 1.13
CA GLN A 144 -21.33 -14.98 0.63
C GLN A 144 -21.95 -13.79 1.41
N GLU A 145 -21.26 -13.29 2.44
CA GLU A 145 -21.74 -12.15 3.21
C GLU A 145 -21.49 -10.83 2.47
N TYR A 146 -22.33 -9.84 2.73
CA TYR A 146 -22.15 -8.48 2.22
C TYR A 146 -21.32 -7.64 3.19
N PRO A 147 -20.60 -6.61 2.72
CA PRO A 147 -19.75 -5.76 3.58
C PRO A 147 -20.46 -5.21 4.82
N ALA A 148 -21.75 -4.88 4.72
CA ALA A 148 -22.55 -4.37 5.83
C ALA A 148 -22.72 -5.37 7.00
N HIS A 149 -22.50 -6.65 6.77
CA HIS A 149 -22.62 -7.71 7.78
C HIS A 149 -21.27 -8.14 8.37
N LEU A 150 -20.20 -7.44 8.02
CA LEU A 150 -18.84 -7.76 8.47
C LEU A 150 -18.36 -6.77 9.54
N SER A 151 -17.58 -7.25 10.50
CA SER A 151 -16.80 -6.37 11.37
C SER A 151 -15.75 -5.59 10.58
N GLY A 152 -15.24 -4.49 11.13
CA GLY A 152 -14.17 -3.70 10.48
C GLY A 152 -12.93 -4.55 10.14
N GLY A 153 -12.50 -5.42 11.06
CA GLY A 153 -11.40 -6.34 10.82
C GLY A 153 -11.67 -7.35 9.71
N GLN A 154 -12.91 -7.87 9.62
CA GLN A 154 -13.32 -8.76 8.52
C GLN A 154 -13.37 -8.02 7.18
N GLN A 155 -13.88 -6.79 7.14
CA GLN A 155 -13.87 -5.96 5.93
C GLN A 155 -12.45 -5.68 5.46
N GLN A 156 -11.53 -5.37 6.37
CA GLN A 156 -10.13 -5.12 6.03
C GLN A 156 -9.44 -6.38 5.51
N ARG A 157 -9.70 -7.54 6.13
CA ARG A 157 -9.16 -8.82 5.64
C ARG A 157 -9.72 -9.16 4.25
N ALA A 158 -10.99 -8.89 3.98
CA ALA A 158 -11.57 -9.02 2.64
C ALA A 158 -10.91 -8.06 1.63
N ALA A 159 -10.61 -6.81 2.03
CA ALA A 159 -9.89 -5.86 1.19
C ALA A 159 -8.46 -6.32 0.88
N ILE A 160 -7.78 -6.97 1.84
CA ILE A 160 -6.47 -7.59 1.62
C ILE A 160 -6.58 -8.76 0.62
N ALA A 161 -7.56 -9.65 0.79
CA ALA A 161 -7.80 -10.76 -0.14
C ALA A 161 -8.08 -10.25 -1.57
N ARG A 162 -8.90 -9.20 -1.71
CA ARG A 162 -9.16 -8.54 -3.00
C ARG A 162 -7.89 -7.98 -3.63
N ALA A 163 -7.03 -7.33 -2.85
CA ALA A 163 -5.76 -6.81 -3.34
C ALA A 163 -4.80 -7.91 -3.79
N LEU A 164 -4.84 -9.08 -3.15
CA LEU A 164 -4.03 -10.25 -3.51
C LEU A 164 -4.53 -10.96 -4.78
N ALA A 165 -5.83 -10.89 -5.09
CA ALA A 165 -6.47 -11.65 -6.16
C ALA A 165 -5.92 -11.35 -7.57
N ILE A 166 -5.36 -10.16 -7.79
CA ILE A 166 -4.67 -9.81 -9.04
C ILE A 166 -3.21 -10.31 -9.09
N SER A 167 -2.76 -11.08 -8.09
CA SER A 167 -1.37 -11.57 -7.95
C SER A 167 -0.32 -10.46 -8.08
N PRO A 168 -0.44 -9.38 -7.28
CA PRO A 168 0.41 -8.20 -7.43
C PRO A 168 1.87 -8.51 -7.11
N LYS A 169 2.78 -7.74 -7.73
CA LYS A 169 4.21 -7.76 -7.41
C LYS A 169 4.53 -6.96 -6.14
N ILE A 170 3.75 -5.93 -5.86
CA ILE A 170 3.91 -5.06 -4.69
C ILE A 170 2.54 -4.78 -4.08
N LEU A 171 2.44 -4.90 -2.76
CA LEU A 171 1.27 -4.50 -1.98
C LEU A 171 1.51 -3.13 -1.35
N LEU A 172 0.57 -2.23 -1.53
CA LEU A 172 0.57 -0.90 -0.94
C LEU A 172 -0.51 -0.85 0.15
N PHE A 173 -0.12 -0.58 1.39
CA PHE A 173 -1.03 -0.47 2.54
C PHE A 173 -1.08 0.98 3.03
N ASP A 174 -2.22 1.63 2.90
CA ASP A 174 -2.47 3.00 3.34
C ASP A 174 -3.21 2.99 4.68
N GLU A 175 -2.47 2.99 5.80
CA GLU A 175 -2.98 2.97 7.19
C GLU A 175 -4.05 1.87 7.43
N PRO A 176 -3.75 0.58 7.20
CA PRO A 176 -4.73 -0.49 7.13
C PRO A 176 -5.46 -0.79 8.45
N THR A 177 -4.98 -0.27 9.59
CA THR A 177 -5.54 -0.49 10.93
C THR A 177 -6.19 0.73 11.54
N SER A 178 -6.01 1.93 10.95
CA SER A 178 -6.39 3.20 11.58
C SER A 178 -7.91 3.41 11.75
N SER A 179 -8.73 2.64 11.02
CA SER A 179 -10.20 2.68 11.11
C SER A 179 -10.79 1.50 11.90
N LEU A 180 -9.95 0.77 12.64
CA LEU A 180 -10.35 -0.43 13.39
C LEU A 180 -10.37 -0.15 14.90
N ASP A 181 -11.27 -0.84 15.58
CA ASP A 181 -11.20 -0.96 17.02
C ASP A 181 -9.91 -1.69 17.44
N PRO A 182 -9.28 -1.32 18.58
CA PRO A 182 -8.01 -1.89 19.01
C PRO A 182 -8.00 -3.42 19.07
N GLU A 183 -9.12 -4.04 19.42
CA GLU A 183 -9.27 -5.49 19.50
C GLU A 183 -9.14 -6.19 18.13
N LEU A 184 -9.45 -5.49 17.04
CA LEU A 184 -9.41 -6.03 15.67
C LEU A 184 -8.09 -5.78 14.94
N VAL A 185 -7.23 -4.91 15.48
CA VAL A 185 -5.95 -4.53 14.88
C VAL A 185 -5.03 -5.74 14.73
N ASP A 186 -4.91 -6.55 15.78
CA ASP A 186 -4.00 -7.71 15.78
C ASP A 186 -4.36 -8.78 14.74
N GLU A 187 -5.64 -8.94 14.41
CA GLU A 187 -6.09 -9.87 13.38
C GLU A 187 -5.55 -9.45 12.00
N VAL A 188 -5.65 -8.16 11.67
CA VAL A 188 -5.15 -7.61 10.40
C VAL A 188 -3.62 -7.64 10.34
N LEU A 189 -2.94 -7.23 11.43
CA LEU A 189 -1.48 -7.29 11.52
C LEU A 189 -0.95 -8.72 11.42
N SER A 190 -1.69 -9.72 11.94
CA SER A 190 -1.32 -11.13 11.80
C SER A 190 -1.33 -11.58 10.33
N VAL A 191 -2.35 -11.18 9.55
CA VAL A 191 -2.37 -11.44 8.11
C VAL A 191 -1.19 -10.77 7.40
N MET A 192 -0.92 -9.50 7.72
CA MET A 192 0.21 -8.78 7.11
C MET A 192 1.57 -9.40 7.46
N ARG A 193 1.76 -9.92 8.68
CA ARG A 193 2.96 -10.69 9.06
C ARG A 193 3.12 -11.95 8.21
N LYS A 194 2.06 -12.73 8.05
CA LYS A 194 2.10 -13.93 7.17
C LYS A 194 2.46 -13.60 5.73
N LEU A 195 1.98 -12.47 5.19
CA LEU A 195 2.33 -12.02 3.85
C LEU A 195 3.82 -11.64 3.73
N ALA A 196 4.38 -10.98 4.75
CA ALA A 196 5.79 -10.65 4.84
C ALA A 196 6.66 -11.91 4.92
N GLU A 197 6.33 -12.84 5.80
CA GLU A 197 6.99 -14.15 5.94
C GLU A 197 6.91 -14.98 4.65
N GLY A 198 5.82 -14.83 3.89
CA GLY A 198 5.64 -15.41 2.56
C GLY A 198 6.41 -14.69 1.44
N GLY A 199 7.28 -13.73 1.76
CA GLY A 199 8.13 -13.02 0.80
C GLY A 199 7.41 -12.01 -0.08
N LYS A 200 6.22 -11.53 0.30
CA LYS A 200 5.52 -10.49 -0.45
C LYS A 200 6.21 -9.13 -0.26
N THR A 201 6.45 -8.43 -1.38
CA THR A 201 6.95 -7.05 -1.33
C THR A 201 5.84 -6.12 -0.88
N MET A 202 6.09 -5.32 0.14
CA MET A 202 5.07 -4.44 0.74
C MET A 202 5.62 -3.04 1.02
N LEU A 203 4.82 -2.01 0.69
CA LEU A 203 4.98 -0.66 1.23
C LEU A 203 3.83 -0.39 2.19
N VAL A 204 4.15 -0.09 3.43
CA VAL A 204 3.16 0.01 4.51
C VAL A 204 3.24 1.38 5.17
N VAL A 205 2.25 2.23 4.94
CA VAL A 205 2.02 3.41 5.76
C VAL A 205 1.31 2.96 7.03
N THR A 206 1.93 3.19 8.18
CA THR A 206 1.36 2.69 9.45
C THR A 206 1.72 3.57 10.63
N HIS A 207 0.88 3.49 11.66
CA HIS A 207 1.12 4.01 13.00
C HIS A 207 1.46 2.90 14.01
N GLU A 208 1.47 1.64 13.57
CA GLU A 208 1.80 0.48 14.38
C GLU A 208 3.34 0.30 14.43
N MET A 209 3.99 0.98 15.40
CA MET A 209 5.46 1.02 15.47
C MET A 209 6.08 -0.34 15.76
N GLU A 210 5.44 -1.16 16.61
CA GLU A 210 5.89 -2.51 16.92
C GLU A 210 5.84 -3.43 15.69
N PHE A 211 4.79 -3.30 14.86
CA PHE A 211 4.69 -4.01 13.58
C PHE A 211 5.82 -3.56 12.64
N ALA A 212 5.96 -2.24 12.44
CA ALA A 212 7.00 -1.68 11.58
C ALA A 212 8.40 -2.14 12.00
N ARG A 213 8.68 -2.16 13.31
CA ARG A 213 9.97 -2.60 13.85
C ARG A 213 10.26 -4.08 13.60
N LYS A 214 9.24 -4.95 13.76
CA LYS A 214 9.43 -6.42 13.72
C LYS A 214 9.41 -6.98 12.30
N VAL A 215 8.71 -6.34 11.38
CA VAL A 215 8.37 -6.94 10.08
C VAL A 215 9.13 -6.28 8.92
N SER A 216 9.55 -5.01 9.08
CA SER A 216 10.17 -4.28 7.98
C SER A 216 11.65 -4.61 7.80
N ASN A 217 12.10 -4.55 6.54
CA ASN A 217 13.52 -4.52 6.18
C ASN A 217 14.07 -3.09 6.17
N LYS A 218 13.17 -2.13 5.88
CA LYS A 218 13.50 -0.71 5.78
C LYS A 218 12.39 0.13 6.38
N VAL A 219 12.76 1.18 7.10
CA VAL A 219 11.84 2.19 7.62
C VAL A 219 12.21 3.55 7.02
N ILE A 220 11.18 4.30 6.61
CA ILE A 220 11.31 5.65 6.07
C ILE A 220 10.49 6.57 6.97
N PHE A 221 11.14 7.55 7.58
CA PHE A 221 10.47 8.62 8.30
C PHE A 221 10.23 9.80 7.36
N LEU A 222 8.95 10.06 7.05
CA LEU A 222 8.51 11.14 6.20
C LEU A 222 8.10 12.35 7.03
N HIS A 223 8.69 13.51 6.75
CA HIS A 223 8.37 14.77 7.42
C HIS A 223 8.24 15.92 6.41
N ASN A 224 7.11 16.65 6.45
CA ASN A 224 6.85 17.79 5.57
C ASN A 224 7.14 17.54 4.07
N GLY A 225 6.82 16.34 3.60
CA GLY A 225 7.00 15.97 2.19
C GLY A 225 8.43 15.59 1.80
N LEU A 226 9.31 15.36 2.75
CA LEU A 226 10.70 14.93 2.53
C LEU A 226 10.97 13.62 3.29
N VAL A 227 11.87 12.80 2.76
CA VAL A 227 12.47 11.69 3.49
C VAL A 227 13.48 12.30 4.47
N GLU A 228 13.11 12.42 5.73
CA GLU A 228 13.94 13.01 6.78
C GLU A 228 14.98 12.01 7.30
N GLU A 229 14.57 10.74 7.42
CA GLU A 229 15.44 9.64 7.83
C GLU A 229 14.99 8.33 7.20
N GLN A 230 15.92 7.46 6.87
CA GLN A 230 15.63 6.10 6.43
C GLN A 230 16.74 5.14 6.84
N GLY A 231 16.38 3.88 7.07
CA GLY A 231 17.36 2.87 7.44
C GLY A 231 16.74 1.55 7.90
N HIS A 232 17.59 0.68 8.44
CA HIS A 232 17.15 -0.54 9.08
C HIS A 232 16.27 -0.22 10.31
N PRO A 233 15.19 -0.98 10.58
CA PRO A 233 14.28 -0.73 11.70
C PRO A 233 15.01 -0.54 13.04
N ASP A 234 15.94 -1.43 13.37
CA ASP A 234 16.68 -1.32 14.64
C ASP A 234 17.39 0.02 14.77
N THR A 235 18.00 0.54 13.71
CA THR A 235 18.67 1.83 13.74
C THR A 235 17.68 2.98 13.93
N VAL A 236 16.64 3.02 13.09
CA VAL A 236 15.66 4.13 13.10
C VAL A 236 14.89 4.16 14.42
N PHE A 237 14.50 2.99 14.97
CA PHE A 237 13.69 2.93 16.18
C PHE A 237 14.50 3.03 17.49
N THR A 238 15.80 2.72 17.49
CA THR A 238 16.60 2.76 18.74
C THR A 238 17.57 3.92 18.80
N ASN A 239 18.11 4.35 17.65
CA ASN A 239 19.11 5.43 17.58
C ASN A 239 18.88 6.33 16.37
N PRO A 240 17.70 6.99 16.28
CA PRO A 240 17.40 7.90 15.18
C PRO A 240 18.40 9.05 15.13
N GLN A 241 18.90 9.36 13.94
CA GLN A 241 19.87 10.43 13.70
C GLN A 241 19.19 11.79 13.63
N SER A 242 18.00 11.86 13.04
CA SER A 242 17.19 13.08 12.99
C SER A 242 16.57 13.38 14.35
N GLU A 243 16.74 14.60 14.83
CA GLU A 243 16.06 15.08 16.03
C GLU A 243 14.53 15.01 15.89
N ARG A 244 14.01 15.29 14.69
CA ARG A 244 12.58 15.21 14.39
C ARG A 244 12.07 13.79 14.46
N CYS A 245 12.83 12.81 13.93
CA CYS A 245 12.49 11.40 14.02
C CYS A 245 12.50 10.94 15.48
N ARG A 246 13.51 11.34 16.25
CA ARG A 246 13.61 11.07 17.69
C ARG A 246 12.40 11.61 18.46
N ASN A 247 12.04 12.86 18.22
CA ASN A 247 10.87 13.49 18.84
C ASN A 247 9.56 12.78 18.44
N PHE A 248 9.41 12.38 17.16
CA PHE A 248 8.26 11.63 16.70
C PHE A 248 8.11 10.26 17.38
N LEU A 249 9.22 9.55 17.59
CA LEU A 249 9.20 8.19 18.16
C LEU A 249 9.06 8.20 19.69
N PHE A 250 9.71 9.13 20.37
CA PHE A 250 9.81 9.10 21.84
C PHE A 250 8.92 10.10 22.57
N ASN A 251 8.48 11.21 21.92
CA ASN A 251 7.60 12.21 22.54
C ASN A 251 6.10 11.95 22.28
N ARG A 252 5.72 10.77 21.79
CA ARG A 252 4.32 10.32 21.66
C ARG A 252 3.65 9.91 23.00
N ARG A 253 4.25 10.28 24.12
CA ARG A 253 3.63 10.09 25.45
C ARG A 253 2.97 11.40 25.86
N GLU A 254 1.84 11.70 25.22
CA GLU A 254 0.76 12.50 25.84
C GLU A 254 -0.55 12.23 25.06
#